data_8076f22faad8f3ab4c163c64017a9ce9
#
_entry.id   8076f22faad8f3ab4c163c64017a9ce9
#
_cell.length_a   1.000
_cell.length_b   1.000
_cell.length_c   1.000
_cell.angle_alpha   90.00
_cell.angle_beta   90.00
_cell.angle_gamma   90.00
#
_symmetry.space_group_name_H-M   'P 1'
#
loop_
_entity.id
_entity.type
_entity.pdbx_description
1 polymer ?
#
loop_
_entity_poly.entity_id
_entity_poly.type
_entity_poly.pdbx_seq_one_letter_code
_entity_poly.pdbx_strand_id
1 'polypeptide(L)'
;MPQICIVLDTNVLLSGTAYPNSIPGKIVSAWRAGSLEVILSQYILDELQRVLPKLNHRLDWSNQEIRDFVDSLAFLADLVDPIQVSEPLLRDQADQPVLGTFLAANANYLVTGDKDLLVLSALYPIVTPADFWQLHGE
;
A
#
# COMPACT_ATOMS: atom_id res chain seq x y z
N MET A 1 6.36 -21.95 -7.43
CA MET A 1 6.32 -21.20 -6.15
C MET A 1 5.29 -20.11 -6.24
N PRO A 2 4.36 -20.02 -5.29
CA PRO A 2 3.43 -18.91 -5.29
C PRO A 2 4.16 -17.60 -5.03
N GLN A 3 3.71 -16.56 -5.68
CA GLN A 3 4.24 -15.23 -5.42
C GLN A 3 3.83 -14.77 -4.02
N ILE A 4 4.66 -13.91 -3.43
CA ILE A 4 4.29 -13.25 -2.19
C ILE A 4 3.18 -12.25 -2.50
N CYS A 5 2.14 -12.30 -1.71
CA CYS A 5 0.96 -11.45 -1.83
C CYS A 5 0.96 -10.44 -0.70
N ILE A 6 0.91 -9.16 -1.02
CA ILE A 6 0.98 -8.09 -0.04
C ILE A 6 -0.10 -7.04 -0.28
N VAL A 7 -0.46 -6.33 0.79
CA VAL A 7 -1.23 -5.10 0.71
C VAL A 7 -0.28 -3.96 1.01
N LEU A 8 -0.30 -2.92 0.19
CA LEU A 8 0.50 -1.72 0.39
C LEU A 8 -0.40 -0.60 0.92
N ASP A 9 -0.03 -0.03 2.06
CA ASP A 9 -0.71 1.14 2.57
C ASP A 9 -0.47 2.35 1.67
N THR A 10 -1.36 3.32 1.73
CA THR A 10 -1.30 4.52 0.90
C THR A 10 0.04 5.23 1.01
N ASN A 11 0.59 5.36 2.23
CA ASN A 11 1.85 6.08 2.41
C ASN A 11 3.02 5.38 1.71
N VAL A 12 3.00 4.06 1.59
CA VAL A 12 4.04 3.31 0.86
C VAL A 12 3.92 3.57 -0.64
N LEU A 13 2.69 3.55 -1.16
CA LEU A 13 2.43 3.87 -2.58
C LEU A 13 2.87 5.30 -2.89
N LEU A 14 2.53 6.23 -2.00
CA LEU A 14 2.87 7.64 -2.16
C LEU A 14 4.38 7.84 -2.18
N SER A 15 5.08 7.28 -1.19
CA SER A 15 6.54 7.40 -1.10
C SER A 15 7.23 6.71 -2.27
N GLY A 16 6.72 5.56 -2.69
CA GLY A 16 7.29 4.82 -3.82
C GLY A 16 7.13 5.57 -5.13
N THR A 17 6.04 6.31 -5.27
CA THR A 17 5.79 7.14 -6.45
C THR A 17 6.70 8.37 -6.46
N ALA A 18 6.81 9.06 -5.33
CA ALA A 18 7.58 10.28 -5.22
C ALA A 18 9.10 10.04 -5.25
N TYR A 19 9.54 8.91 -4.72
CA TYR A 19 10.96 8.60 -4.56
C TYR A 19 11.26 7.21 -5.09
N PRO A 20 11.42 7.06 -6.42
CA PRO A 20 11.56 5.73 -7.05
C PRO A 20 12.77 4.94 -6.60
N ASN A 21 13.83 5.63 -6.13
CA ASN A 21 15.06 4.96 -5.67
C ASN A 21 15.01 4.57 -4.19
N SER A 22 13.93 4.93 -3.49
CA SER A 22 13.74 4.54 -2.08
C SER A 22 13.33 3.08 -1.98
N ILE A 23 13.32 2.55 -0.75
CA ILE A 23 12.83 1.19 -0.53
C ILE A 23 11.36 1.04 -0.95
N PRO A 24 10.43 1.95 -0.58
CA PRO A 24 9.09 1.88 -1.14
C PRO A 24 9.06 1.88 -2.67
N GLY A 25 9.94 2.68 -3.30
CA GLY A 25 10.06 2.71 -4.76
C GLY A 25 10.50 1.38 -5.34
N LYS A 26 11.43 0.70 -4.68
CA LYS A 26 11.89 -0.63 -5.09
C LYS A 26 10.76 -1.66 -5.00
N ILE A 27 9.95 -1.58 -3.96
CA ILE A 27 8.79 -2.47 -3.79
C ILE A 27 7.79 -2.25 -4.91
N VAL A 28 7.46 -0.99 -5.21
CA VAL A 28 6.52 -0.67 -6.30
C VAL A 28 7.09 -1.14 -7.65
N SER A 29 8.40 -0.97 -7.88
CA SER A 29 9.05 -1.45 -9.10
C SER A 29 8.99 -2.97 -9.23
N ALA A 30 9.22 -3.69 -8.13
CA ALA A 30 9.13 -5.15 -8.12
C ALA A 30 7.70 -5.61 -8.45
N TRP A 31 6.70 -4.90 -7.93
CA TRP A 31 5.31 -5.18 -8.27
C TRP A 31 5.04 -4.97 -9.74
N ARG A 32 5.46 -3.82 -10.29
CA ARG A 32 5.24 -3.51 -11.71
C ARG A 32 5.97 -4.47 -12.62
N ALA A 33 7.07 -5.05 -12.16
CA ALA A 33 7.82 -6.06 -12.91
C ALA A 33 7.24 -7.47 -12.77
N GLY A 34 6.18 -7.66 -11.98
CA GLY A 34 5.54 -8.95 -11.82
C GLY A 34 6.15 -9.85 -10.76
N SER A 35 7.07 -9.34 -9.94
CA SER A 35 7.72 -10.14 -8.89
C SER A 35 6.88 -10.30 -7.63
N LEU A 36 5.89 -9.45 -7.46
CA LEU A 36 5.00 -9.44 -6.29
C LEU A 36 3.56 -9.39 -6.77
N GLU A 37 2.67 -9.99 -5.97
CA GLU A 37 1.23 -9.80 -6.12
C GLU A 37 0.77 -8.78 -5.10
N VAL A 38 0.09 -7.74 -5.56
CA VAL A 38 -0.41 -6.67 -4.68
C VAL A 38 -1.92 -6.63 -4.76
N ILE A 39 -2.54 -6.64 -3.59
CA ILE A 39 -3.98 -6.49 -3.44
C ILE A 39 -4.24 -5.14 -2.80
N LEU A 40 -5.17 -4.39 -3.36
CA LEU A 40 -5.58 -3.08 -2.87
C LEU A 40 -7.10 -3.06 -2.73
N SER A 41 -7.60 -1.97 -2.20
CA SER A 41 -9.04 -1.69 -2.16
C SER A 41 -9.29 -0.33 -2.79
N GLN A 42 -10.52 -0.09 -3.18
CA GLN A 42 -10.91 1.22 -3.69
C GLN A 42 -10.64 2.31 -2.64
N TYR A 43 -10.81 1.98 -1.36
CA TYR A 43 -10.50 2.91 -0.28
C TYR A 43 -9.05 3.42 -0.36
N ILE A 44 -8.09 2.50 -0.54
CA ILE A 44 -6.68 2.86 -0.63
C ILE A 44 -6.42 3.69 -1.90
N LEU A 45 -7.01 3.28 -3.02
CA LEU A 45 -6.84 4.00 -4.28
C LEU A 45 -7.42 5.42 -4.21
N ASP A 46 -8.59 5.57 -3.60
CA ASP A 46 -9.22 6.88 -3.44
C ASP A 46 -8.38 7.79 -2.55
N GLU A 47 -7.81 7.24 -1.47
CA GLU A 47 -6.92 8.00 -0.60
C GLU A 47 -5.66 8.44 -1.37
N LEU A 48 -5.07 7.55 -2.15
CA LEU A 48 -3.90 7.87 -2.95
C LEU A 48 -4.21 9.00 -3.93
N GLN A 49 -5.35 8.93 -4.62
CA GLN A 49 -5.76 9.97 -5.56
C GLN A 49 -5.94 11.31 -4.86
N ARG A 50 -6.46 11.30 -3.63
CA ARG A 50 -6.67 12.52 -2.85
C ARG A 50 -5.36 13.16 -2.38
N VAL A 51 -4.36 12.35 -2.03
CA VAL A 51 -3.13 12.87 -1.44
C VAL A 51 -2.01 13.15 -2.46
N LEU A 52 -2.05 12.53 -3.65
CA LEU A 52 -1.03 12.75 -4.67
C LEU A 52 -0.85 14.22 -5.06
N PRO A 53 -1.92 15.04 -5.18
CA PRO A 53 -1.72 16.47 -5.50
C PRO A 53 -0.85 17.21 -4.50
N LYS A 54 -0.75 16.73 -3.25
CA LYS A 54 0.09 17.36 -2.24
C LYS A 54 1.57 17.24 -2.54
N LEU A 55 1.94 16.39 -3.51
CA LEU A 55 3.33 16.22 -3.95
C LEU A 55 3.65 17.03 -5.21
N ASN A 56 2.88 18.07 -5.54
CA ASN A 56 3.09 18.86 -6.75
C ASN A 56 4.51 19.40 -6.86
N HIS A 57 5.13 19.75 -5.73
CA HIS A 57 6.52 20.20 -5.72
C HIS A 57 7.50 19.12 -6.16
N ARG A 58 7.08 17.87 -6.15
CA ARG A 58 7.94 16.73 -6.48
C ARG A 58 7.56 16.10 -7.82
N LEU A 59 6.26 15.98 -8.11
CA LEU A 59 5.77 15.24 -9.28
C LEU A 59 5.29 16.14 -10.40
N ASP A 60 4.76 17.31 -10.08
CA ASP A 60 4.22 18.26 -11.07
C ASP A 60 3.24 17.61 -12.04
N TRP A 61 2.33 16.81 -11.52
CA TRP A 61 1.33 16.12 -12.32
C TRP A 61 0.02 16.88 -12.38
N SER A 62 -0.61 16.89 -13.56
CA SER A 62 -1.97 17.36 -13.71
C SER A 62 -2.96 16.40 -13.03
N ASN A 63 -4.19 16.86 -12.81
CA ASN A 63 -5.22 15.99 -12.25
C ASN A 63 -5.49 14.78 -13.15
N GLN A 64 -5.40 14.96 -14.48
CA GLN A 64 -5.60 13.84 -15.41
C GLN A 64 -4.47 12.83 -15.30
N GLU A 65 -3.23 13.31 -15.17
CA GLU A 65 -2.08 12.40 -14.99
C GLU A 65 -2.18 11.60 -13.71
N ILE A 66 -2.67 12.23 -12.63
CA ILE A 66 -2.90 11.54 -11.37
C ILE A 66 -3.95 10.44 -11.53
N ARG A 67 -5.09 10.76 -12.19
CA ARG A 67 -6.13 9.76 -12.42
C ARG A 67 -5.63 8.61 -13.26
N ASP A 68 -4.88 8.91 -14.32
CA ASP A 68 -4.34 7.88 -15.20
C ASP A 68 -3.36 6.98 -14.45
N PHE A 69 -2.55 7.56 -13.58
CA PHE A 69 -1.62 6.78 -12.77
C PHE A 69 -2.35 5.86 -11.80
N VAL A 70 -3.34 6.39 -11.07
CA VAL A 70 -4.13 5.59 -10.12
C VAL A 70 -4.88 4.48 -10.86
N ASP A 71 -5.43 4.77 -12.04
CA ASP A 71 -6.09 3.75 -12.86
C ASP A 71 -5.11 2.65 -13.29
N SER A 72 -3.86 3.01 -13.56
CA SER A 72 -2.84 2.00 -13.92
C SER A 72 -2.55 1.07 -12.76
N LEU A 73 -2.53 1.59 -11.54
CA LEU A 73 -2.35 0.76 -10.34
C LEU A 73 -3.56 -0.15 -10.11
N ALA A 74 -4.76 0.39 -10.30
CA ALA A 74 -5.99 -0.38 -10.17
C ALA A 74 -6.02 -1.55 -11.16
N PHE A 75 -5.50 -1.35 -12.36
CA PHE A 75 -5.42 -2.39 -13.37
C PHE A 75 -4.43 -3.50 -12.97
N LEU A 76 -3.30 -3.12 -12.37
CA LEU A 76 -2.26 -4.09 -11.99
C LEU A 76 -2.60 -4.85 -10.72
N ALA A 77 -3.34 -4.23 -9.80
CA ALA A 77 -3.66 -4.83 -8.50
C ALA A 77 -4.88 -5.73 -8.62
N ASP A 78 -4.97 -6.68 -7.70
CA ASP A 78 -6.24 -7.34 -7.43
C ASP A 78 -7.00 -6.48 -6.41
N LEU A 79 -8.26 -6.19 -6.67
CA LEU A 79 -9.07 -5.34 -5.80
C LEU A 79 -9.99 -6.18 -4.95
N VAL A 80 -10.07 -5.86 -3.67
CA VAL A 80 -10.98 -6.49 -2.73
C VAL A 80 -11.79 -5.43 -1.98
N ASP A 81 -12.96 -5.81 -1.49
CA ASP A 81 -13.72 -4.97 -0.59
C ASP A 81 -13.21 -5.22 0.84
N PRO A 82 -12.88 -4.17 1.60
CA PRO A 82 -12.41 -4.37 2.97
C PRO A 82 -13.46 -5.06 3.83
N ILE A 83 -13.00 -5.98 4.67
CA ILE A 83 -13.85 -6.52 5.74
C ILE A 83 -14.05 -5.38 6.74
N GLN A 84 -15.28 -5.21 7.21
CA GLN A 84 -15.53 -4.22 8.25
C GLN A 84 -14.89 -4.69 9.55
N VAL A 85 -14.00 -3.86 10.11
CA VAL A 85 -13.29 -4.16 11.35
C VAL A 85 -13.43 -2.99 12.32
N SER A 86 -13.33 -3.33 13.60
CA SER A 86 -13.31 -2.34 14.69
C SER A 86 -12.21 -2.74 15.66
N GLU A 87 -10.96 -2.68 15.20
CA GLU A 87 -9.82 -3.07 16.03
C GLU A 87 -9.60 -2.01 17.12
N PRO A 88 -9.76 -2.37 18.41
CA PRO A 88 -9.67 -1.38 19.48
C PRO A 88 -8.31 -0.72 19.62
N LEU A 89 -7.25 -1.40 19.18
CA LEU A 89 -5.88 -0.86 19.28
C LEU A 89 -5.56 0.16 18.21
N LEU A 90 -6.38 0.28 17.15
CA LEU A 90 -6.20 1.30 16.12
C LEU A 90 -6.82 2.61 16.58
N ARG A 91 -5.97 3.63 16.77
CA ARG A 91 -6.42 4.94 17.23
C ARG A 91 -7.10 5.73 16.11
N ASP A 92 -6.62 5.58 14.88
CA ASP A 92 -7.14 6.32 13.73
C ASP A 92 -8.18 5.47 13.01
N GLN A 93 -9.41 5.97 12.94
CA GLN A 93 -10.49 5.27 12.26
C GLN A 93 -10.21 5.09 10.77
N ALA A 94 -9.41 5.97 10.18
CA ALA A 94 -9.03 5.86 8.77
C ALA A 94 -8.18 4.61 8.49
N ASP A 95 -7.53 4.05 9.51
CA ASP A 95 -6.71 2.85 9.35
C ASP A 95 -7.53 1.56 9.41
N GLN A 96 -8.77 1.61 9.89
CA GLN A 96 -9.63 0.42 9.96
C GLN A 96 -9.86 -0.20 8.57
N PRO A 97 -10.19 0.57 7.51
CA PRO A 97 -10.36 -0.03 6.19
C PRO A 97 -9.07 -0.59 5.59
N VAL A 98 -7.91 -0.06 5.97
CA VAL A 98 -6.62 -0.60 5.53
C VAL A 98 -6.42 -1.99 6.12
N LEU A 99 -6.64 -2.14 7.42
CA LEU A 99 -6.60 -3.45 8.07
C LEU A 99 -7.65 -4.38 7.46
N GLY A 100 -8.86 -3.87 7.21
CA GLY A 100 -9.93 -4.63 6.58
C GLY A 100 -9.57 -5.13 5.19
N THR A 101 -8.83 -4.33 4.43
CA THR A 101 -8.31 -4.73 3.11
C THR A 101 -7.35 -5.91 3.27
N PHE A 102 -6.42 -5.81 4.21
CA PHE A 102 -5.46 -6.87 4.48
C PHE A 102 -6.17 -8.18 4.85
N LEU A 103 -7.17 -8.10 5.72
CA LEU A 103 -7.91 -9.29 6.14
C LEU A 103 -8.72 -9.88 5.00
N ALA A 104 -9.39 -9.04 4.19
CA ALA A 104 -10.14 -9.52 3.02
C ALA A 104 -9.23 -10.19 2.00
N ALA A 105 -8.02 -9.67 1.83
CA ALA A 105 -7.05 -10.17 0.86
C ALA A 105 -6.44 -11.50 1.28
N ASN A 106 -6.43 -11.81 2.56
CA ASN A 106 -5.70 -12.95 3.11
C ASN A 106 -4.23 -12.93 2.63
N ALA A 107 -3.64 -11.74 2.65
CA ALA A 107 -2.29 -11.51 2.14
C ALA A 107 -1.23 -12.00 3.12
N ASN A 108 -0.01 -12.19 2.61
CA ASN A 108 1.12 -12.59 3.45
C ASN A 108 1.54 -11.46 4.38
N TYR A 109 1.49 -10.21 3.90
CA TYR A 109 1.90 -9.04 4.68
C TYR A 109 1.05 -7.83 4.37
N LEU A 110 0.90 -6.96 5.36
CA LEU A 110 0.52 -5.57 5.17
C LEU A 110 1.79 -4.74 5.35
N VAL A 111 2.17 -4.00 4.32
CA VAL A 111 3.39 -3.19 4.33
C VAL A 111 3.00 -1.73 4.55
N THR A 112 3.47 -1.14 5.63
CA THR A 112 3.10 0.22 6.03
C THR A 112 4.22 0.88 6.81
N GLY A 113 4.30 2.21 6.74
CA GLY A 113 5.13 3.01 7.61
C GLY A 113 4.36 3.67 8.75
N ASP A 114 3.05 3.44 8.83
CA ASP A 114 2.19 4.06 9.83
C ASP A 114 2.37 3.37 11.18
N LYS A 115 2.81 4.15 12.18
CA LYS A 115 3.04 3.63 13.52
C LYS A 115 1.79 3.08 14.17
N ASP A 116 0.63 3.66 13.87
CA ASP A 116 -0.64 3.19 14.44
C ASP A 116 -1.00 1.78 13.95
N LEU A 117 -0.66 1.45 12.70
CA LEU A 117 -0.83 0.08 12.19
C LEU A 117 0.27 -0.84 12.70
N LEU A 118 1.50 -0.34 12.82
CA LEU A 118 2.62 -1.16 13.25
C LEU A 118 2.50 -1.65 14.69
N VAL A 119 1.72 -0.97 15.55
CA VAL A 119 1.47 -1.48 16.90
C VAL A 119 0.73 -2.83 16.89
N LEU A 120 0.08 -3.19 15.77
CA LEU A 120 -0.60 -4.45 15.61
C LEU A 120 0.31 -5.57 15.10
N SER A 121 1.61 -5.31 14.93
CA SER A 121 2.52 -6.30 14.34
C SER A 121 2.66 -7.58 15.16
N ALA A 122 2.31 -7.55 16.45
CA ALA A 122 2.30 -8.75 17.28
C ALA A 122 1.08 -9.63 16.99
N LEU A 123 0.02 -9.09 16.37
CA LEU A 123 -1.23 -9.81 16.09
C LEU A 123 -1.35 -10.19 14.61
N TYR A 124 -0.75 -9.41 13.72
CA TYR A 124 -0.88 -9.59 12.27
C TYR A 124 0.49 -9.40 11.62
N PRO A 125 0.73 -9.99 10.45
CA PRO A 125 2.00 -9.81 9.73
C PRO A 125 2.07 -8.42 9.08
N ILE A 126 2.20 -7.41 9.91
CA ILE A 126 2.33 -6.00 9.49
C ILE A 126 3.78 -5.61 9.65
N VAL A 127 4.39 -5.15 8.56
CA VAL A 127 5.83 -4.86 8.51
C VAL A 127 6.09 -3.52 7.85
N THR A 128 7.25 -2.94 8.14
CA THR A 128 7.70 -1.74 7.44
C THR A 128 8.21 -2.10 6.05
N PRO A 129 8.27 -1.12 5.12
CA PRO A 129 8.91 -1.37 3.83
C PRO A 129 10.34 -1.89 3.96
N ALA A 130 11.12 -1.33 4.89
CA ALA A 130 12.50 -1.75 5.10
C ALA A 130 12.58 -3.21 5.54
N ASP A 131 11.73 -3.61 6.50
CA ASP A 131 11.72 -4.99 6.99
C ASP A 131 11.26 -5.96 5.90
N PHE A 132 10.22 -5.58 5.15
CA PHE A 132 9.75 -6.41 4.04
C PHE A 132 10.85 -6.61 3.00
N TRP A 133 11.53 -5.52 2.62
CA TRP A 133 12.58 -5.59 1.61
C TRP A 133 13.78 -6.43 2.08
N GLN A 134 14.13 -6.32 3.35
CA GLN A 134 15.20 -7.13 3.92
C GLN A 134 14.87 -8.62 3.88
N LEU A 135 13.61 -8.99 4.10
CA LEU A 135 13.17 -10.38 4.09
C LEU A 135 13.03 -10.95 2.68
N HIS A 136 12.57 -10.16 1.73
CA HIS A 136 12.10 -10.67 0.43
C HIS A 136 12.68 -9.92 -0.77
N GLY A 137 13.33 -8.79 -0.56
CA GLY A 137 13.94 -8.03 -1.63
C GLY A 137 15.30 -8.57 -2.01
N GLU A 138 15.80 -8.06 -3.12
CA GLU A 138 17.12 -8.43 -3.59
C GLU A 138 18.08 -7.27 -3.60
#